data_bfae1cf7f1ac7e58e700ec94a554608f
#
_entry.id   bfae1cf7f1ac7e58e700ec94a554608f
#
_cell.length_a   1.000
_cell.length_b   1.000
_cell.length_c   1.000
_cell.angle_alpha   90.00
_cell.angle_beta   90.00
_cell.angle_gamma   90.00
#
_symmetry.space_group_name_H-M   'P 1'
#
loop_
_entity.id
_entity.type
_entity.pdbx_description
1 polymer ?
#
loop_
_entity_poly.entity_id
_entity_poly.type
_entity_poly.pdbx_seq_one_letter_code
_entity_poly.pdbx_strand_id
1 'polypeptide(L)'
;MAMVERLTIIRGVEKFELQTKTAHWVLAKEEGYSPVQMLVSAIGACGGYVYQSVLENSHIPFEFEKIEVTYPREVERRAQPLKQVTILFYVSVPEDFQARATRCLKLVSPNCPVIQSLAERITVEETVVFKK
;
A
#
# COMPACT_ATOMS: atom_id res chain seq x y z
N MET A 1 18.60 -2.21 -20.48
CA MET A 1 17.23 -2.10 -21.03
C MET A 1 16.23 -2.70 -20.05
N ALA A 2 15.17 -2.00 -19.77
CA ALA A 2 14.16 -2.49 -18.84
C ALA A 2 13.33 -3.62 -19.48
N MET A 3 12.98 -4.61 -18.68
CA MET A 3 12.09 -5.67 -19.12
C MET A 3 10.65 -5.13 -19.17
N VAL A 4 9.92 -5.58 -20.16
CA VAL A 4 8.49 -5.28 -20.25
C VAL A 4 7.74 -6.36 -19.49
N GLU A 5 7.03 -5.95 -18.45
CA GLU A 5 6.22 -6.87 -17.65
C GLU A 5 4.81 -6.94 -18.21
N ARG A 6 4.18 -8.06 -18.01
CA ARG A 6 2.82 -8.29 -18.53
C ARG A 6 1.94 -8.95 -17.48
N LEU A 7 0.75 -8.41 -17.35
CA LEU A 7 -0.31 -9.04 -16.55
C LEU A 7 -1.47 -9.34 -17.48
N THR A 8 -2.19 -10.41 -17.18
CA THR A 8 -3.34 -10.82 -17.99
C THR A 8 -4.61 -10.69 -17.17
N ILE A 9 -5.57 -9.98 -17.72
CA ILE A 9 -6.89 -9.80 -17.13
C ILE A 9 -7.88 -10.44 -18.11
N ILE A 10 -8.65 -11.40 -17.62
CA ILE A 10 -9.63 -12.11 -18.44
C ILE A 10 -11.04 -11.67 -18.09
N ARG A 11 -11.97 -11.88 -19.02
CA ARG A 11 -13.38 -11.71 -18.77
C ARG A 11 -13.93 -13.03 -18.24
N GLY A 12 -14.24 -13.06 -16.95
CA GLY A 12 -14.90 -14.19 -16.35
C GLY A 12 -16.41 -14.09 -16.53
N VAL A 13 -17.17 -14.59 -15.58
CA VAL A 13 -18.64 -14.52 -15.63
C VAL A 13 -19.06 -13.11 -15.19
N GLU A 14 -19.27 -12.23 -16.17
CA GLU A 14 -19.70 -10.84 -15.99
C GLU A 14 -18.69 -9.92 -15.29
N LYS A 15 -17.54 -10.43 -14.89
CA LYS A 15 -16.53 -9.65 -14.15
C LYS A 15 -15.15 -9.86 -14.75
N PHE A 16 -14.26 -8.90 -14.53
CA PHE A 16 -12.86 -9.08 -14.89
C PHE A 16 -12.11 -9.77 -13.77
N GLU A 17 -11.16 -10.60 -14.14
CA GLU A 17 -10.36 -11.38 -13.19
C GLU A 17 -8.88 -11.28 -13.54
N LEU A 18 -8.06 -11.02 -12.53
CA LEU A 18 -6.61 -11.01 -12.70
C LEU A 18 -6.11 -12.45 -12.58
N GLN A 19 -5.40 -12.92 -13.60
CA GLN A 19 -4.79 -14.25 -13.57
C GLN A 19 -3.48 -14.20 -12.78
N THR A 20 -3.37 -15.05 -11.78
CA THR A 20 -2.11 -15.25 -11.07
C THR A 20 -1.65 -16.68 -11.32
N LYS A 21 -0.48 -17.05 -10.80
CA LYS A 21 0.05 -18.41 -10.98
C LYS A 21 -0.83 -19.48 -10.35
N THR A 22 -1.57 -19.13 -9.32
CA THR A 22 -2.31 -20.11 -8.51
C THR A 22 -3.80 -19.85 -8.42
N ALA A 23 -4.27 -18.68 -8.88
CA ALA A 23 -5.66 -18.29 -8.68
C ALA A 23 -6.10 -17.24 -9.69
N HIS A 24 -7.38 -16.98 -9.70
CA HIS A 24 -7.96 -15.84 -10.41
C HIS A 24 -8.55 -14.91 -9.36
N TRP A 25 -8.13 -13.65 -9.38
CA TRP A 25 -8.64 -12.66 -8.44
C TRP A 25 -9.71 -11.81 -9.10
N VAL A 26 -10.94 -11.93 -8.60
CA VAL A 26 -12.07 -11.17 -9.14
C VAL A 26 -11.88 -9.70 -8.79
N LEU A 27 -11.90 -8.85 -9.81
CA LEU A 27 -11.71 -7.40 -9.67
C LEU A 27 -13.06 -6.69 -9.59
N ALA A 28 -13.88 -7.11 -8.64
CA ALA A 28 -15.20 -6.54 -8.39
C ALA A 28 -15.46 -6.55 -6.89
N LYS A 29 -16.09 -5.49 -6.41
CA LYS A 29 -16.32 -5.29 -4.98
C LYS A 29 -17.11 -6.43 -4.31
N GLU A 30 -18.06 -7.01 -5.01
CA GLU A 30 -18.98 -8.00 -4.44
C GLU A 30 -18.32 -9.34 -4.12
N GLU A 31 -17.33 -9.74 -4.91
CA GLU A 31 -16.67 -11.04 -4.73
C GLU A 31 -15.21 -10.95 -4.35
N GLY A 32 -14.60 -9.82 -4.59
CA GLY A 32 -13.19 -9.59 -4.28
C GLY A 32 -13.04 -8.14 -3.89
N TYR A 33 -12.06 -7.48 -4.48
CA TYR A 33 -11.86 -6.03 -4.31
C TYR A 33 -12.03 -5.32 -5.63
N SER A 34 -12.61 -4.12 -5.59
CA SER A 34 -12.70 -3.27 -6.78
C SER A 34 -11.30 -2.88 -7.25
N PRO A 35 -11.17 -2.43 -8.52
CA PRO A 35 -9.87 -1.94 -8.99
C PRO A 35 -9.26 -0.84 -8.12
N VAL A 36 -10.07 0.09 -7.59
CA VAL A 36 -9.56 1.13 -6.69
C VAL A 36 -9.06 0.52 -5.40
N GLN A 37 -9.80 -0.44 -4.84
CA GLN A 37 -9.36 -1.13 -3.62
C GLN A 37 -8.06 -1.91 -3.85
N MET A 38 -7.90 -2.51 -5.03
CA MET A 38 -6.65 -3.19 -5.39
C MET A 38 -5.48 -2.21 -5.46
N LEU A 39 -5.71 -1.02 -6.04
CA LEU A 39 -4.69 0.02 -6.08
C LEU A 39 -4.30 0.45 -4.66
N VAL A 40 -5.28 0.70 -3.81
CA VAL A 40 -5.04 1.12 -2.42
C VAL A 40 -4.31 0.02 -1.65
N SER A 41 -4.69 -1.24 -1.87
CA SER A 41 -3.99 -2.37 -1.24
C SER A 41 -2.52 -2.43 -1.67
N ALA A 42 -2.26 -2.15 -2.95
CA ALA A 42 -0.89 -2.10 -3.47
C ALA A 42 -0.09 -0.98 -2.81
N ILE A 43 -0.70 0.19 -2.62
CA ILE A 43 -0.05 1.32 -1.95
C ILE A 43 0.34 0.93 -0.52
N GLY A 44 -0.60 0.34 0.21
CA GLY A 44 -0.34 -0.07 1.59
C GLY A 44 0.72 -1.16 1.71
N ALA A 45 0.60 -2.20 0.88
CA ALA A 45 1.54 -3.33 0.94
C ALA A 45 2.94 -2.91 0.50
N CYS A 46 3.06 -2.13 -0.58
CA CYS A 46 4.36 -1.65 -1.04
C CYS A 46 5.01 -0.76 0.01
N GLY A 47 4.23 0.17 0.59
CA GLY A 47 4.71 1.00 1.69
C GLY A 47 5.18 0.17 2.88
N GLY A 48 4.44 -0.91 3.18
CA GLY A 48 4.80 -1.82 4.27
C GLY A 48 6.12 -2.54 4.03
N TYR A 49 6.32 -3.05 2.82
CA TYR A 49 7.59 -3.70 2.47
C TYR A 49 8.76 -2.72 2.57
N VAL A 50 8.56 -1.49 2.10
CA VAL A 50 9.61 -0.47 2.20
C VAL A 50 9.91 -0.13 3.65
N TYR A 51 8.87 0.09 4.46
CA TYR A 51 9.06 0.40 5.88
C TYR A 51 9.80 -0.73 6.60
N GLN A 52 9.39 -1.97 6.33
CA GLN A 52 10.05 -3.13 6.87
C GLN A 52 11.55 -3.14 6.53
N SER A 53 11.89 -2.89 5.27
CA SER A 53 13.29 -2.82 4.84
C SER A 53 14.06 -1.70 5.51
N VAL A 54 13.43 -0.54 5.68
CA VAL A 54 14.07 0.60 6.34
C VAL A 54 14.36 0.26 7.81
N LEU A 55 13.40 -0.36 8.49
CA LEU A 55 13.60 -0.77 9.88
C LEU A 55 14.73 -1.79 10.01
N GLU A 56 14.76 -2.77 9.12
CA GLU A 56 15.83 -3.78 9.10
C GLU A 56 17.20 -3.15 8.86
N ASN A 57 17.29 -2.27 7.86
CA ASN A 57 18.55 -1.60 7.53
C ASN A 57 19.01 -0.63 8.62
N SER A 58 18.09 -0.16 9.44
CA SER A 58 18.38 0.72 10.57
C SER A 58 18.67 -0.05 11.86
N HIS A 59 18.68 -1.39 11.78
CA HIS A 59 18.91 -2.29 12.91
C HIS A 59 17.92 -2.06 14.06
N ILE A 60 16.67 -1.81 13.71
CA ILE A 60 15.60 -1.63 14.69
C ILE A 60 14.85 -2.95 14.82
N PRO A 61 14.78 -3.53 16.02
CA PRO A 61 13.98 -4.74 16.21
C PRO A 61 12.50 -4.41 16.07
N PHE A 62 11.78 -5.24 15.33
CA PHE A 62 10.35 -5.00 15.14
C PHE A 62 9.61 -6.29 14.83
N GLU A 63 8.31 -6.25 15.07
CA GLU A 63 7.39 -7.29 14.64
C GLU A 63 6.18 -6.61 14.02
N PHE A 64 5.98 -6.87 12.73
CA PHE A 64 4.88 -6.25 11.99
C PHE A 64 3.58 -7.00 12.26
N GLU A 65 2.52 -6.29 12.60
CA GLU A 65 1.21 -6.90 12.85
C GLU A 65 0.29 -6.79 11.64
N LYS A 66 -0.01 -5.58 11.23
CA LYS A 66 -0.94 -5.33 10.12
C LYS A 66 -0.76 -3.92 9.59
N ILE A 67 -1.43 -3.68 8.47
CA ILE A 67 -1.48 -2.36 7.84
C ILE A 67 -2.94 -2.04 7.59
N GLU A 68 -3.35 -0.82 7.96
CA GLU A 68 -4.67 -0.31 7.61
C GLU A 68 -4.48 0.89 6.71
N VAL A 69 -5.35 1.02 5.70
CA VAL A 69 -5.27 2.12 4.75
C VAL A 69 -6.63 2.79 4.66
N THR A 70 -6.64 4.11 4.82
CA THR A 70 -7.85 4.91 4.63
C THR A 70 -7.65 5.83 3.44
N TYR A 71 -8.72 6.04 2.67
CA TYR A 71 -8.58 6.72 1.38
C TYR A 71 -9.85 7.45 0.96
N PRO A 72 -10.04 8.72 1.37
CA PRO A 72 -11.17 9.47 0.84
C PRO A 72 -11.03 9.71 -0.67
N ARG A 73 -12.15 9.82 -1.34
CA ARG A 73 -12.24 10.07 -2.78
C ARG A 73 -12.66 11.51 -3.03
N GLU A 74 -12.27 12.07 -4.17
CA GLU A 74 -12.72 13.41 -4.56
C GLU A 74 -14.11 13.30 -5.19
N VAL A 75 -15.14 13.43 -4.36
CA VAL A 75 -16.52 13.25 -4.81
C VAL A 75 -17.00 14.31 -5.80
N GLU A 76 -16.36 15.46 -5.82
CA GLU A 76 -16.72 16.54 -6.73
C GLU A 76 -16.26 16.29 -8.16
N ARG A 77 -15.27 15.44 -8.35
CA ARG A 77 -14.81 15.07 -9.68
C ARG A 77 -15.60 13.86 -10.16
N ARG A 78 -15.95 13.88 -11.44
CA ARG A 78 -16.80 12.82 -12.01
C ARG A 78 -16.26 11.42 -11.82
N ALA A 79 -14.96 11.23 -11.98
CA ALA A 79 -14.32 9.91 -11.83
C ALA A 79 -14.11 9.51 -10.37
N GLN A 80 -14.28 10.45 -9.45
CA GLN A 80 -14.03 10.24 -8.01
C GLN A 80 -12.69 9.58 -7.73
N PRO A 81 -11.58 10.24 -8.16
CA PRO A 81 -10.26 9.68 -7.92
C PRO A 81 -9.86 9.75 -6.46
N LEU A 82 -8.77 9.07 -6.11
CA LEU A 82 -8.21 9.16 -4.77
C LEU A 82 -7.79 10.60 -4.48
N LYS A 83 -8.09 11.06 -3.29
CA LYS A 83 -7.70 12.39 -2.82
C LYS A 83 -6.50 12.30 -1.88
N GLN A 84 -6.58 11.39 -0.93
CA GLN A 84 -5.56 11.18 0.09
C GLN A 84 -5.53 9.72 0.46
N VAL A 85 -4.34 9.21 0.77
CA VAL A 85 -4.17 7.84 1.25
C VAL A 85 -3.37 7.93 2.54
N THR A 86 -3.93 7.41 3.63
CA THR A 86 -3.24 7.34 4.91
C THR A 86 -2.94 5.89 5.21
N ILE A 87 -1.67 5.58 5.40
CA ILE A 87 -1.20 4.24 5.69
C ILE A 87 -0.86 4.17 7.18
N LEU A 88 -1.48 3.23 7.89
CA LEU A 88 -1.23 3.00 9.30
C LEU A 88 -0.49 1.69 9.46
N PHE A 89 0.77 1.76 9.86
CA PHE A 89 1.59 0.58 10.13
C PHE A 89 1.49 0.20 11.60
N TYR A 90 0.96 -0.96 11.89
CA TYR A 90 0.86 -1.47 13.25
C TYR A 90 2.03 -2.39 13.51
N VAL A 91 2.95 -1.96 14.36
CA VAL A 91 4.23 -2.64 14.60
C VAL A 91 4.54 -2.67 16.10
N SER A 92 5.16 -3.74 16.53
CA SER A 92 5.73 -3.80 17.88
C SER A 92 7.21 -3.43 17.77
N VAL A 93 7.61 -2.42 18.52
CA VAL A 93 9.01 -1.96 18.55
C VAL A 93 9.37 -1.66 20.01
N PRO A 94 10.53 -2.09 20.50
CA PRO A 94 10.93 -1.74 21.87
C PRO A 94 10.96 -0.23 22.05
N GLU A 95 10.57 0.21 23.23
CA GLU A 95 10.41 1.64 23.52
C GLU A 95 11.62 2.49 23.15
N ASP A 96 12.83 1.98 23.41
CA ASP A 96 14.07 2.68 23.12
C ASP A 96 14.28 2.97 21.63
N PHE A 97 13.60 2.23 20.75
CA PHE A 97 13.75 2.35 19.30
C PHE A 97 12.58 3.07 18.65
N GLN A 98 11.52 3.39 19.39
CA GLN A 98 10.30 3.94 18.79
C GLN A 98 10.49 5.29 18.12
N ALA A 99 11.29 6.17 18.74
CA ALA A 99 11.56 7.48 18.13
C ALA A 99 12.27 7.33 16.78
N ARG A 100 13.25 6.43 16.71
CA ARG A 100 13.96 6.15 15.45
C ARG A 100 13.03 5.52 14.42
N ALA A 101 12.19 4.59 14.85
CA ALA A 101 11.24 3.94 13.96
C ALA A 101 10.26 4.97 13.38
N THR A 102 9.84 5.96 14.16
CA THR A 102 8.98 7.04 13.68
C THR A 102 9.70 7.88 12.63
N ARG A 103 10.97 8.22 12.87
CA ARG A 103 11.75 8.99 11.89
C ARG A 103 11.95 8.23 10.59
N CYS A 104 12.00 6.92 10.63
CA CYS A 104 12.16 6.08 9.45
C CYS A 104 10.99 6.20 8.47
N LEU A 105 9.83 6.66 8.92
CA LEU A 105 8.68 6.86 8.03
C LEU A 105 8.99 7.79 6.87
N LYS A 106 9.90 8.74 7.06
CA LYS A 106 10.29 9.68 6.00
C LYS A 106 10.90 9.00 4.78
N LEU A 107 11.39 7.79 4.96
CA LEU A 107 12.04 7.06 3.88
C LEU A 107 11.09 6.17 3.09
N VAL A 108 9.82 6.09 3.49
CA VAL A 108 8.87 5.22 2.82
C VAL A 108 8.49 5.76 1.44
N SER A 109 7.88 6.93 1.37
CA SER A 109 7.43 7.48 0.09
C SER A 109 8.52 7.62 -0.96
N PRO A 110 9.71 8.16 -0.64
CA PRO A 110 10.75 8.30 -1.66
C PRO A 110 11.23 6.96 -2.24
N ASN A 111 11.08 5.88 -1.50
CA ASN A 111 11.60 4.57 -1.89
C ASN A 111 10.51 3.58 -2.30
N CYS A 112 9.25 4.01 -2.34
CA CYS A 112 8.14 3.13 -2.71
C CYS A 112 7.75 3.36 -4.17
N PRO A 113 8.02 2.37 -5.06
CA PRO A 113 7.70 2.56 -6.48
C PRO A 113 6.22 2.79 -6.75
N VAL A 114 5.34 2.19 -5.96
CA VAL A 114 3.90 2.39 -6.14
C VAL A 114 3.51 3.83 -5.80
N ILE A 115 3.98 4.32 -4.64
CA ILE A 115 3.68 5.71 -4.23
C ILE A 115 4.26 6.71 -5.24
N GLN A 116 5.48 6.46 -5.71
CA GLN A 116 6.13 7.34 -6.69
C GLN A 116 5.43 7.33 -8.04
N SER A 117 4.60 6.33 -8.30
CA SER A 117 3.83 6.22 -9.55
C SER A 117 2.50 6.94 -9.50
N LEU A 118 2.10 7.45 -8.34
CA LEU A 118 0.82 8.13 -8.18
C LEU A 118 0.89 9.56 -8.69
N ALA A 119 -0.27 10.11 -9.06
CA ALA A 119 -0.38 11.52 -9.42
C ALA A 119 0.00 12.40 -8.23
N GLU A 120 0.66 13.51 -8.48
CA GLU A 120 1.10 14.43 -7.41
C GLU A 120 -0.06 14.99 -6.58
N ARG A 121 -1.25 15.08 -7.15
CA ARG A 121 -2.42 15.59 -6.44
C ARG A 121 -2.87 14.66 -5.32
N ILE A 122 -2.41 13.40 -5.31
CA ILE A 122 -2.76 12.44 -4.27
C ILE A 122 -1.77 12.57 -3.12
N THR A 123 -2.27 12.96 -1.96
CA THR A 123 -1.45 13.06 -0.76
C THR A 123 -1.35 11.70 -0.10
N VAL A 124 -0.13 11.25 0.20
CA VAL A 124 0.10 10.00 0.91
C VAL A 124 0.76 10.31 2.24
N GLU A 125 0.16 9.83 3.32
CA GLU A 125 0.71 9.99 4.67
C GLU A 125 0.95 8.63 5.30
N GLU A 126 2.09 8.48 5.96
CA GLU A 126 2.44 7.28 6.68
C GLU A 126 2.45 7.56 8.18
N THR A 127 1.84 6.67 8.95
CA THR A 127 1.78 6.76 10.40
C THR A 127 2.12 5.39 10.98
N VAL A 128 2.89 5.36 12.05
CA VAL A 128 3.16 4.12 12.77
C VAL A 128 2.37 4.11 14.08
N VAL A 129 1.79 2.97 14.39
CA VAL A 129 1.08 2.73 15.65
C VAL A 129 1.84 1.62 16.36
N PHE A 130 2.42 1.95 17.50
CA PHE A 130 3.18 0.97 18.25
C PHE A 130 2.26 0.16 19.14
N LYS A 131 2.40 -1.13 19.03
CA LYS A 131 1.65 -2.07 19.84
C LYS A 131 2.31 -2.20 21.21
N LYS A 132 1.51 -2.27 22.22
CA LYS A 132 2.02 -2.46 23.58
C LYS A 132 2.27 -3.94 23.87
#